data_477c9f1c6ed9bdb3c403cd58fcd04a23
#
_entry.id   477c9f1c6ed9bdb3c403cd58fcd04a23
#
_cell.length_a   1.000
_cell.length_b   1.000
_cell.length_c   1.000
_cell.angle_alpha   90.00
_cell.angle_beta   90.00
_cell.angle_gamma   90.00
#
_symmetry.space_group_name_H-M   'P 1'
#
loop_
_entity.id
_entity.type
_entity.pdbx_description
1 polymer ?
#
loop_
_entity_poly.entity_id
_entity_poly.type
_entity_poly.pdbx_seq_one_letter_code
_entity_poly.pdbx_strand_id
1 'polypeptide(L)'
;MKIRKTNYIMDFKPFEKTIKDLLVSGHQFEIPRFQRAYSWEKKHYAEFLNDIITNLNVTKGEITAEPYFVGTMLFIGNFVDANKNIIKVVDGQQRLTTITILFSVISDLFKKCGEEDLAERIFRYIMDKDDDNKEVRILLTKSNHPYFAYFIQDYKKEHKQSPESEEEENIRQTYEYFNKNLQEKKLRSILKQNQGAAEVDKLKYVDILKAIREQVLACSFISISTSSQDQANRIFEILNAKGKRLDEVDLIKNLIFEVLNKEEPADYANETWTKIRKIVEDIDSGVGMSTYYRHFWSAVYKKTSSGKLYDDFKVNVHKSRPEYKKFLSEMEEYASLYVQIINPNISNYENKQQYRWLVQSLDALTNTFGIVQVRVPLMALLDAKKRDVISMATFKKCIVFLENFHFAFNVIVSDRGNKLDTIYSKFAVDLHKSDNRSKSNALVDSLISKMEPLFPSYTKFRDEFVKMVYYKEPQPTNVKTKYALYKLNTYYSGEEVFATNLSIEHIIPESEESRSIGNLILLETNLNNKAEDKDYVGKKSIYEKSSVKWLSEFVKLHSSWDKRDFPTRANELAMVYYTHIFGRNI
;
A
#
# COMPACT_ATOMS: atom_id res chain seq x y z
N MET A 1 -1.28 44.50 -11.60
CA MET A 1 -1.23 43.16 -12.21
C MET A 1 -2.65 42.61 -12.24
N LYS A 2 -3.36 42.68 -13.39
CA LYS A 2 -4.76 42.24 -13.52
C LYS A 2 -4.78 40.71 -13.58
N ILE A 3 -5.28 40.08 -12.52
CA ILE A 3 -5.59 38.66 -12.52
C ILE A 3 -6.77 38.44 -13.49
N ARG A 4 -6.51 37.92 -14.68
CA ARG A 4 -7.56 37.40 -15.55
C ARG A 4 -8.16 36.16 -14.84
N LYS A 5 -9.34 36.32 -14.25
CA LYS A 5 -10.21 35.19 -13.90
C LYS A 5 -10.63 34.56 -15.21
N THR A 6 -9.99 33.48 -15.59
CA THR A 6 -10.49 32.58 -16.63
C THR A 6 -11.69 31.85 -16.00
N ASN A 7 -12.91 32.25 -16.39
CA ASN A 7 -14.12 31.52 -16.07
C ASN A 7 -14.03 30.15 -16.80
N TYR A 8 -13.54 29.12 -16.13
CA TYR A 8 -13.68 27.75 -16.61
C TYR A 8 -15.14 27.34 -16.39
N ILE A 9 -15.96 27.46 -17.43
CA ILE A 9 -17.27 26.83 -17.47
C ILE A 9 -16.97 25.30 -17.59
N MET A 10 -17.34 24.53 -16.59
CA MET A 10 -17.32 23.07 -16.70
C MET A 10 -18.40 22.67 -17.72
N ASP A 11 -17.97 22.21 -18.88
CA ASP A 11 -18.88 21.69 -19.92
C ASP A 11 -19.05 20.19 -19.66
N PHE A 12 -20.04 19.84 -18.84
CA PHE A 12 -20.48 18.46 -18.65
C PHE A 12 -22.01 18.41 -18.65
N LYS A 13 -22.53 17.30 -19.20
CA LYS A 13 -23.98 17.08 -19.28
C LYS A 13 -24.32 15.78 -18.56
N PRO A 14 -24.99 15.84 -17.40
CA PRO A 14 -25.53 14.65 -16.76
C PRO A 14 -26.86 14.26 -17.42
N PHE A 15 -27.00 12.98 -17.75
CA PHE A 15 -28.24 12.40 -18.24
C PHE A 15 -28.51 11.09 -17.53
N GLU A 16 -29.77 10.85 -17.16
CA GLU A 16 -30.18 9.51 -16.76
C GLU A 16 -30.25 8.61 -18.00
N LYS A 17 -29.64 7.45 -17.90
CA LYS A 17 -29.65 6.40 -18.92
C LYS A 17 -29.82 5.03 -18.27
N THR A 18 -30.36 4.08 -19.04
CA THR A 18 -30.34 2.68 -18.64
C THR A 18 -29.08 1.97 -19.18
N ILE A 19 -28.74 0.84 -18.58
CA ILE A 19 -27.67 -0.03 -19.13
C ILE A 19 -28.01 -0.45 -20.56
N LYS A 20 -29.29 -0.68 -20.89
CA LYS A 20 -29.74 -0.95 -22.25
C LYS A 20 -29.37 0.19 -23.19
N ASP A 21 -29.71 1.45 -22.85
CA ASP A 21 -29.41 2.60 -23.70
C ASP A 21 -27.91 2.75 -23.95
N LEU A 22 -27.08 2.41 -22.96
CA LEU A 22 -25.63 2.42 -23.11
C LEU A 22 -25.16 1.36 -24.12
N LEU A 23 -25.58 0.12 -23.92
CA LEU A 23 -25.07 -1.02 -24.71
C LEU A 23 -25.62 -1.08 -26.15
N VAL A 24 -26.77 -0.44 -26.43
CA VAL A 24 -27.34 -0.34 -27.80
C VAL A 24 -27.02 1.02 -28.46
N SER A 25 -26.17 1.84 -27.87
CA SER A 25 -25.84 3.19 -28.38
C SER A 25 -25.03 3.16 -29.69
N GLY A 26 -24.55 2.02 -30.12
CA GLY A 26 -23.66 1.87 -31.29
C GLY A 26 -22.22 2.30 -31.03
N HIS A 27 -21.87 2.72 -29.79
CA HIS A 27 -20.51 3.08 -29.42
C HIS A 27 -19.75 1.89 -28.83
N GLN A 28 -18.42 1.92 -28.97
CA GLN A 28 -17.53 1.05 -28.24
C GLN A 28 -17.03 1.78 -26.98
N PHE A 29 -16.98 1.10 -25.86
CA PHE A 29 -16.52 1.62 -24.59
C PHE A 29 -15.13 1.10 -24.29
N GLU A 30 -14.14 2.00 -24.21
CA GLU A 30 -12.76 1.66 -23.91
C GLU A 30 -12.45 1.91 -22.45
N ILE A 31 -11.98 0.89 -21.73
CA ILE A 31 -11.31 1.05 -20.45
C ILE A 31 -9.87 1.46 -20.74
N PRO A 32 -9.46 2.72 -20.47
CA PRO A 32 -8.11 3.16 -20.75
C PRO A 32 -7.07 2.36 -19.95
N ARG A 33 -5.89 2.15 -20.51
CA ARG A 33 -4.79 1.38 -19.89
C ARG A 33 -4.28 1.94 -18.55
N PHE A 34 -4.55 3.20 -18.25
CA PHE A 34 -4.17 3.83 -16.99
C PHE A 34 -5.19 3.56 -15.87
N GLN A 35 -6.37 3.06 -16.19
CA GLN A 35 -7.34 2.65 -15.20
C GLN A 35 -6.84 1.41 -14.45
N ARG A 36 -7.30 1.28 -13.19
CA ARG A 36 -6.98 0.09 -12.42
C ARG A 36 -7.54 -1.16 -13.09
N ALA A 37 -6.82 -2.26 -12.95
CA ALA A 37 -7.28 -3.58 -13.36
C ALA A 37 -8.64 -3.94 -12.73
N TYR A 38 -9.34 -4.93 -13.28
CA TYR A 38 -10.55 -5.46 -12.66
C TYR A 38 -10.20 -6.03 -11.27
N SER A 39 -10.74 -5.41 -10.22
CA SER A 39 -10.36 -5.67 -8.83
C SER A 39 -11.56 -5.91 -7.91
N TRP A 40 -12.75 -6.18 -8.47
CA TRP A 40 -13.88 -6.59 -7.65
C TRP A 40 -13.65 -7.98 -7.06
N GLU A 41 -13.73 -8.06 -5.75
CA GLU A 41 -13.66 -9.28 -4.96
C GLU A 41 -15.07 -9.86 -4.74
N LYS A 42 -15.13 -11.06 -4.17
CA LYS A 42 -16.39 -11.81 -3.90
C LYS A 42 -17.46 -10.95 -3.25
N LYS A 43 -17.11 -10.11 -2.31
CA LYS A 43 -18.08 -9.25 -1.61
C LYS A 43 -18.78 -8.28 -2.59
N HIS A 44 -18.06 -7.70 -3.56
CA HIS A 44 -18.60 -6.69 -4.47
C HIS A 44 -19.52 -7.32 -5.54
N TYR A 45 -19.04 -8.37 -6.23
CA TYR A 45 -19.85 -9.01 -7.27
C TYR A 45 -21.00 -9.87 -6.67
N ALA A 46 -20.86 -10.35 -5.43
CA ALA A 46 -21.94 -11.03 -4.73
C ALA A 46 -23.06 -10.05 -4.33
N GLU A 47 -22.70 -8.86 -3.82
CA GLU A 47 -23.63 -7.78 -3.52
C GLU A 47 -24.37 -7.34 -4.79
N PHE A 48 -23.62 -7.09 -5.89
CA PHE A 48 -24.21 -6.74 -7.18
C PHE A 48 -25.23 -7.79 -7.66
N LEU A 49 -24.87 -9.08 -7.65
CA LEU A 49 -25.80 -10.15 -8.08
C LEU A 49 -27.03 -10.22 -7.16
N ASN A 50 -26.81 -10.08 -5.86
CA ASN A 50 -27.91 -10.07 -4.87
C ASN A 50 -28.86 -8.91 -5.14
N ASP A 51 -28.35 -7.71 -5.39
CA ASP A 51 -29.17 -6.54 -5.72
C ASP A 51 -30.01 -6.75 -6.98
N ILE A 52 -29.41 -7.33 -8.02
CA ILE A 52 -30.13 -7.67 -9.24
C ILE A 52 -31.28 -8.67 -8.97
N ILE A 53 -31.04 -9.70 -8.16
CA ILE A 53 -32.05 -10.73 -7.87
C ILE A 53 -33.13 -10.22 -6.93
N THR A 54 -32.77 -9.41 -5.92
CA THR A 54 -33.74 -8.90 -4.92
C THR A 54 -34.66 -7.83 -5.47
N ASN A 55 -34.28 -7.16 -6.56
CA ASN A 55 -35.11 -6.19 -7.26
C ASN A 55 -36.04 -6.82 -8.33
N LEU A 56 -36.09 -8.15 -8.39
CA LEU A 56 -37.13 -8.84 -9.19
C LEU A 56 -38.40 -8.97 -8.38
N ASN A 57 -39.57 -8.73 -9.02
CA ASN A 57 -40.88 -8.91 -8.43
C ASN A 57 -41.57 -10.16 -8.99
N VAL A 58 -42.01 -11.05 -8.12
CA VAL A 58 -42.73 -12.27 -8.48
C VAL A 58 -44.16 -12.18 -8.00
N THR A 59 -45.13 -12.09 -8.93
CA THR A 59 -46.55 -11.94 -8.62
C THR A 59 -47.37 -12.75 -9.60
N LYS A 60 -48.32 -13.55 -9.10
CA LYS A 60 -49.27 -14.38 -9.88
C LYS A 60 -48.60 -15.31 -10.91
N GLY A 61 -47.40 -15.83 -10.61
CA GLY A 61 -46.67 -16.71 -11.49
C GLY A 61 -45.94 -16.00 -12.64
N GLU A 62 -45.84 -14.67 -12.60
CA GLU A 62 -45.04 -13.86 -13.49
C GLU A 62 -43.87 -13.24 -12.73
N ILE A 63 -42.74 -13.01 -13.42
CA ILE A 63 -41.55 -12.37 -12.87
C ILE A 63 -41.21 -11.15 -13.70
N THR A 64 -41.04 -9.98 -13.04
CA THR A 64 -40.77 -8.69 -13.68
C THR A 64 -39.56 -8.00 -13.07
N ALA A 65 -38.93 -7.14 -13.85
CA ALA A 65 -37.86 -6.28 -13.42
C ALA A 65 -38.41 -4.99 -12.79
N GLU A 66 -37.75 -4.52 -11.73
CA GLU A 66 -38.09 -3.26 -11.07
C GLU A 66 -36.96 -2.23 -11.28
N PRO A 67 -37.25 -0.92 -11.26
CA PRO A 67 -36.23 0.11 -11.40
C PRO A 67 -35.15 -0.01 -10.31
N TYR A 68 -33.89 -0.04 -10.72
CA TYR A 68 -32.75 -0.08 -9.82
C TYR A 68 -31.66 0.87 -10.28
N PHE A 69 -31.17 1.70 -9.36
CA PHE A 69 -30.13 2.69 -9.67
C PHE A 69 -28.74 2.17 -9.31
N VAL A 70 -27.85 2.07 -10.31
CA VAL A 70 -26.49 1.53 -10.12
C VAL A 70 -25.40 2.61 -9.97
N GLY A 71 -25.80 3.86 -9.72
CA GLY A 71 -24.88 4.96 -9.43
C GLY A 71 -24.52 5.81 -10.64
N THR A 72 -23.37 6.47 -10.61
CA THR A 72 -22.91 7.38 -11.66
C THR A 72 -21.82 6.72 -12.49
N MET A 73 -21.79 7.01 -13.80
CA MET A 73 -20.70 6.63 -14.71
C MET A 73 -20.17 7.86 -15.42
N LEU A 74 -18.84 7.96 -15.55
CA LEU A 74 -18.14 9.08 -16.15
C LEU A 74 -17.40 8.67 -17.41
N PHE A 75 -17.61 9.42 -18.48
CA PHE A 75 -17.10 9.12 -19.81
C PHE A 75 -16.35 10.32 -20.42
N ILE A 76 -15.38 10.03 -21.28
CA ILE A 76 -14.78 11.01 -22.18
C ILE A 76 -15.19 10.63 -23.60
N GLY A 77 -15.88 11.53 -24.26
CA GLY A 77 -16.38 11.36 -25.63
C GLY A 77 -17.72 12.04 -25.81
N ASN A 78 -18.18 12.07 -27.04
CA ASN A 78 -19.45 12.67 -27.41
C ASN A 78 -20.44 11.58 -27.84
N PHE A 79 -21.51 11.38 -27.08
CA PHE A 79 -22.57 10.43 -27.39
C PHE A 79 -23.51 10.90 -28.53
N VAL A 80 -23.32 12.11 -29.04
CA VAL A 80 -24.18 12.71 -30.07
C VAL A 80 -23.59 12.54 -31.48
N ASP A 81 -22.30 12.23 -31.60
CA ASP A 81 -21.66 12.03 -32.89
C ASP A 81 -22.15 10.73 -33.56
N ALA A 82 -22.70 10.86 -34.76
CA ALA A 82 -23.19 9.74 -35.57
C ALA A 82 -22.08 8.78 -36.01
N ASN A 83 -20.82 9.18 -35.96
CA ASN A 83 -19.70 8.29 -36.23
C ASN A 83 -19.42 7.46 -34.98
N LYS A 84 -19.26 6.15 -35.13
CA LYS A 84 -18.95 5.19 -34.06
C LYS A 84 -17.63 5.53 -33.39
N ASN A 85 -17.66 6.51 -32.47
CA ASN A 85 -16.49 6.92 -31.74
C ASN A 85 -16.31 6.04 -30.50
N ILE A 86 -15.07 5.71 -30.22
CA ILE A 86 -14.69 5.03 -28.99
C ILE A 86 -14.87 6.00 -27.81
N ILE A 87 -15.77 5.67 -26.90
CA ILE A 87 -16.02 6.40 -25.66
C ILE A 87 -15.13 5.82 -24.55
N LYS A 88 -14.30 6.67 -23.91
CA LYS A 88 -13.44 6.22 -22.82
C LYS A 88 -14.21 6.20 -21.51
N VAL A 89 -14.10 5.12 -20.75
CA VAL A 89 -14.72 4.96 -19.43
C VAL A 89 -13.76 5.44 -18.37
N VAL A 90 -14.13 6.51 -17.64
CA VAL A 90 -13.32 7.09 -16.55
C VAL A 90 -13.78 6.59 -15.19
N ASP A 91 -15.09 6.44 -14.99
CA ASP A 91 -15.69 5.76 -13.84
C ASP A 91 -16.82 4.84 -14.29
N GLY A 92 -17.05 3.76 -13.53
CA GLY A 92 -18.01 2.72 -13.87
C GLY A 92 -17.40 1.49 -14.53
N GLN A 93 -16.10 1.45 -14.78
CA GLN A 93 -15.40 0.35 -15.44
C GLN A 93 -15.63 -1.00 -14.76
N GLN A 94 -15.54 -1.08 -13.43
CA GLN A 94 -15.74 -2.31 -12.68
C GLN A 94 -17.17 -2.85 -12.90
N ARG A 95 -18.16 -1.96 -12.87
CA ARG A 95 -19.56 -2.29 -13.11
C ARG A 95 -19.79 -2.80 -14.53
N LEU A 96 -19.27 -2.10 -15.56
CA LEU A 96 -19.41 -2.53 -16.96
C LEU A 96 -18.73 -3.87 -17.20
N THR A 97 -17.54 -4.10 -16.66
CA THR A 97 -16.86 -5.40 -16.74
C THR A 97 -17.70 -6.49 -16.09
N THR A 98 -18.24 -6.25 -14.89
CA THR A 98 -19.08 -7.22 -14.17
C THR A 98 -20.38 -7.54 -14.92
N ILE A 99 -21.04 -6.52 -15.51
CA ILE A 99 -22.24 -6.70 -16.35
C ILE A 99 -21.91 -7.56 -17.57
N THR A 100 -20.79 -7.29 -18.25
CA THR A 100 -20.34 -8.08 -19.40
C THR A 100 -20.08 -9.54 -19.00
N ILE A 101 -19.46 -9.79 -17.86
CA ILE A 101 -19.27 -11.16 -17.33
C ILE A 101 -20.61 -11.82 -17.04
N LEU A 102 -21.55 -11.11 -16.41
CA LEU A 102 -22.87 -11.65 -16.08
C LEU A 102 -23.66 -12.03 -17.35
N PHE A 103 -23.63 -11.20 -18.39
CA PHE A 103 -24.28 -11.51 -19.66
C PHE A 103 -23.65 -12.71 -20.37
N SER A 104 -22.33 -12.86 -20.31
CA SER A 104 -21.64 -14.05 -20.82
C SER A 104 -22.11 -15.33 -20.11
N VAL A 105 -22.24 -15.28 -18.77
CA VAL A 105 -22.76 -16.41 -17.99
C VAL A 105 -24.22 -16.74 -18.35
N ILE A 106 -25.10 -15.73 -18.48
CA ILE A 106 -26.50 -15.94 -18.83
C ILE A 106 -26.62 -16.52 -20.26
N SER A 107 -25.79 -16.07 -21.20
CA SER A 107 -25.71 -16.65 -22.55
C SER A 107 -25.37 -18.14 -22.51
N ASP A 108 -24.35 -18.51 -21.73
CA ASP A 108 -23.93 -19.92 -21.59
C ASP A 108 -25.02 -20.76 -20.87
N LEU A 109 -25.79 -20.18 -19.97
CA LEU A 109 -26.92 -20.86 -19.33
C LEU A 109 -28.11 -21.04 -20.27
N PHE A 110 -28.40 -20.07 -21.14
CA PHE A 110 -29.41 -20.24 -22.22
C PHE A 110 -29.04 -21.35 -23.21
N LYS A 111 -27.75 -21.45 -23.63
CA LYS A 111 -27.27 -22.57 -24.44
C LYS A 111 -27.50 -23.92 -23.75
N LYS A 112 -27.19 -24.01 -22.45
CA LYS A 112 -27.44 -25.24 -21.68
C LYS A 112 -28.90 -25.62 -21.58
N CYS A 113 -29.81 -24.64 -21.69
CA CYS A 113 -31.26 -24.88 -21.75
C CYS A 113 -31.75 -25.20 -23.19
N GLY A 114 -30.90 -25.20 -24.20
CA GLY A 114 -31.29 -25.37 -25.61
C GLY A 114 -31.90 -24.11 -26.25
N GLU A 115 -31.72 -22.96 -25.63
CA GLU A 115 -32.29 -21.67 -26.05
C GLU A 115 -31.24 -20.83 -26.79
N GLU A 116 -30.76 -21.32 -27.95
CA GLU A 116 -29.69 -20.69 -28.75
C GLU A 116 -30.04 -19.25 -29.16
N ASP A 117 -31.27 -19.00 -29.61
CA ASP A 117 -31.72 -17.65 -30.02
C ASP A 117 -31.64 -16.65 -28.86
N LEU A 118 -31.94 -17.07 -27.65
CA LEU A 118 -31.84 -16.22 -26.47
C LEU A 118 -30.36 -15.98 -26.07
N ALA A 119 -29.54 -17.02 -26.23
CA ALA A 119 -28.11 -16.93 -25.99
C ALA A 119 -27.42 -15.93 -26.92
N GLU A 120 -27.73 -15.99 -28.22
CA GLU A 120 -27.22 -15.04 -29.22
C GLU A 120 -27.72 -13.60 -28.94
N ARG A 121 -29.02 -13.44 -28.65
CA ARG A 121 -29.59 -12.11 -28.38
C ARG A 121 -28.94 -11.42 -27.18
N ILE A 122 -28.68 -12.13 -26.07
CA ILE A 122 -28.00 -11.53 -24.92
C ILE A 122 -26.52 -11.26 -25.23
N PHE A 123 -25.89 -12.12 -26.05
CA PHE A 123 -24.48 -11.94 -26.40
C PHE A 123 -24.25 -10.72 -27.31
N ARG A 124 -25.28 -10.22 -28.00
CA ARG A 124 -25.21 -8.93 -28.72
C ARG A 124 -24.96 -7.71 -27.81
N TYR A 125 -25.19 -7.80 -26.51
CA TYR A 125 -24.78 -6.77 -25.54
C TYR A 125 -23.30 -6.88 -25.13
N ILE A 126 -22.58 -7.89 -25.65
CA ILE A 126 -21.14 -8.10 -25.45
C ILE A 126 -20.39 -7.84 -26.78
N MET A 127 -20.95 -8.35 -27.88
CA MET A 127 -20.42 -8.24 -29.22
C MET A 127 -21.51 -7.70 -30.14
N ASP A 128 -21.19 -6.71 -30.94
CA ASP A 128 -22.10 -6.15 -31.94
C ASP A 128 -21.48 -6.29 -33.36
N LYS A 129 -22.17 -5.84 -34.36
CA LYS A 129 -21.68 -5.77 -35.74
C LYS A 129 -21.55 -4.32 -36.16
N ASP A 130 -20.44 -3.99 -36.80
CA ASP A 130 -20.25 -2.67 -37.40
C ASP A 130 -21.04 -2.56 -38.75
N ASP A 131 -20.92 -1.42 -39.41
CA ASP A 131 -21.61 -1.15 -40.65
C ASP A 131 -21.16 -2.06 -41.82
N ASP A 132 -19.96 -2.64 -41.71
CA ASP A 132 -19.42 -3.64 -42.63
C ASP A 132 -19.80 -5.09 -42.23
N ASN A 133 -20.70 -5.26 -41.26
CA ASN A 133 -21.12 -6.56 -40.70
C ASN A 133 -19.98 -7.35 -40.00
N LYS A 134 -18.88 -6.65 -39.57
CA LYS A 134 -17.79 -7.25 -38.83
C LYS A 134 -18.11 -7.23 -37.33
N GLU A 135 -17.77 -8.31 -36.64
CA GLU A 135 -17.95 -8.41 -35.18
C GLU A 135 -17.03 -7.44 -34.45
N VAL A 136 -17.61 -6.62 -33.57
CA VAL A 136 -16.92 -5.65 -32.72
C VAL A 136 -17.31 -5.84 -31.27
N ARG A 137 -16.32 -5.73 -30.37
CA ARG A 137 -16.56 -5.80 -28.94
C ARG A 137 -17.14 -4.47 -28.45
N ILE A 138 -18.20 -4.52 -27.66
CA ILE A 138 -18.79 -3.31 -27.07
C ILE A 138 -17.89 -2.74 -25.98
N LEU A 139 -17.32 -3.59 -25.10
CA LEU A 139 -16.36 -3.18 -24.09
C LEU A 139 -14.93 -3.58 -24.52
N LEU A 140 -14.07 -2.59 -24.68
CA LEU A 140 -12.66 -2.77 -25.01
C LEU A 140 -11.83 -2.65 -23.74
N THR A 141 -11.06 -3.69 -23.44
CA THR A 141 -10.03 -3.65 -22.39
C THR A 141 -8.66 -3.57 -23.04
N LYS A 142 -7.79 -2.66 -22.56
CA LYS A 142 -6.41 -2.55 -23.05
C LYS A 142 -5.43 -3.34 -22.19
N SER A 143 -5.84 -4.49 -21.69
CA SER A 143 -4.91 -5.47 -21.15
C SER A 143 -3.99 -5.98 -22.27
N ASN A 144 -2.71 -6.13 -22.01
CA ASN A 144 -1.78 -6.75 -22.95
C ASN A 144 -2.12 -8.23 -23.21
N HIS A 145 -2.89 -8.83 -22.33
CA HIS A 145 -3.30 -10.21 -22.41
C HIS A 145 -4.79 -10.30 -22.82
N PRO A 146 -5.15 -11.07 -23.84
CA PRO A 146 -6.50 -11.11 -24.37
C PRO A 146 -7.48 -11.98 -23.55
N TYR A 147 -7.16 -12.32 -22.31
CA TYR A 147 -7.95 -13.23 -21.45
C TYR A 147 -9.43 -12.85 -21.39
N PHE A 148 -9.74 -11.58 -21.09
CA PHE A 148 -11.12 -11.11 -21.04
C PHE A 148 -11.84 -11.32 -22.39
N ALA A 149 -11.14 -11.01 -23.47
CA ALA A 149 -11.68 -11.18 -24.83
C ALA A 149 -11.95 -12.66 -25.17
N TYR A 150 -11.06 -13.55 -24.78
CA TYR A 150 -11.18 -14.99 -25.10
C TYR A 150 -12.08 -15.73 -24.11
N PHE A 151 -12.05 -15.39 -22.85
CA PHE A 151 -12.83 -16.11 -21.84
C PHE A 151 -14.27 -15.59 -21.70
N ILE A 152 -14.48 -14.28 -21.85
CA ILE A 152 -15.79 -13.63 -21.64
C ILE A 152 -16.48 -13.25 -22.96
N GLN A 153 -15.73 -12.69 -23.93
CA GLN A 153 -16.29 -12.10 -25.14
C GLN A 153 -16.14 -13.03 -26.39
N ASP A 154 -15.92 -14.31 -26.15
CA ASP A 154 -15.96 -15.35 -27.21
C ASP A 154 -17.24 -16.17 -27.07
N TYR A 155 -18.17 -16.05 -28.03
CA TYR A 155 -19.45 -16.77 -28.00
C TYR A 155 -19.25 -18.27 -28.01
N LYS A 156 -18.28 -18.76 -28.81
CA LYS A 156 -18.03 -20.19 -28.97
C LYS A 156 -17.15 -20.80 -27.87
N LYS A 157 -16.46 -19.97 -27.08
CA LYS A 157 -15.51 -20.41 -26.07
C LYS A 157 -14.42 -21.36 -26.59
N GLU A 158 -13.96 -21.10 -27.83
CA GLU A 158 -12.95 -21.95 -28.50
C GLU A 158 -11.56 -21.80 -27.86
N HIS A 159 -11.27 -20.65 -27.28
CA HIS A 159 -9.98 -20.35 -26.67
C HIS A 159 -9.96 -20.71 -25.20
N LYS A 160 -9.16 -21.70 -24.83
CA LYS A 160 -8.91 -22.08 -23.44
C LYS A 160 -7.61 -21.43 -22.96
N GLN A 161 -7.71 -20.50 -22.04
CA GLN A 161 -6.57 -19.88 -21.38
C GLN A 161 -6.73 -19.98 -19.87
N SER A 162 -5.61 -20.16 -19.18
CA SER A 162 -5.57 -20.01 -17.72
C SER A 162 -5.25 -18.56 -17.36
N PRO A 163 -5.77 -18.04 -16.24
CA PRO A 163 -5.42 -16.70 -15.78
C PRO A 163 -3.93 -16.62 -15.44
N GLU A 164 -3.28 -15.54 -15.87
CA GLU A 164 -1.86 -15.27 -15.65
C GLU A 164 -1.62 -14.04 -14.73
N SER A 165 -2.69 -13.34 -14.37
CA SER A 165 -2.65 -12.15 -13.50
C SER A 165 -3.78 -12.19 -12.48
N GLU A 166 -3.65 -11.35 -11.44
CA GLU A 166 -4.70 -11.16 -10.43
C GLU A 166 -6.00 -10.65 -11.06
N GLU A 167 -5.92 -9.75 -12.06
CA GLU A 167 -7.08 -9.28 -12.80
C GLU A 167 -7.84 -10.43 -13.46
N GLU A 168 -7.13 -11.30 -14.15
CA GLU A 168 -7.70 -12.44 -14.86
C GLU A 168 -8.27 -13.47 -13.91
N GLU A 169 -7.63 -13.67 -12.77
CA GLU A 169 -8.14 -14.52 -11.70
C GLU A 169 -9.44 -13.95 -11.10
N ASN A 170 -9.53 -12.63 -10.88
CA ASN A 170 -10.75 -11.97 -10.42
C ASN A 170 -11.89 -12.09 -11.44
N ILE A 171 -11.59 -11.97 -12.75
CA ILE A 171 -12.55 -12.20 -13.85
C ILE A 171 -13.07 -13.64 -13.81
N ARG A 172 -12.18 -14.63 -13.69
CA ARG A 172 -12.52 -16.06 -13.59
C ARG A 172 -13.42 -16.33 -12.38
N GLN A 173 -13.01 -15.85 -11.21
CA GLN A 173 -13.79 -16.04 -9.97
C GLN A 173 -15.17 -15.39 -10.04
N THR A 174 -15.30 -14.22 -10.66
CA THR A 174 -16.59 -13.55 -10.88
C THR A 174 -17.49 -14.38 -11.78
N TYR A 175 -16.95 -14.87 -12.91
CA TYR A 175 -17.68 -15.74 -13.82
C TYR A 175 -18.15 -17.03 -13.14
N GLU A 176 -17.26 -17.73 -12.42
CA GLU A 176 -17.58 -18.96 -11.71
C GLU A 176 -18.63 -18.73 -10.61
N TYR A 177 -18.54 -17.61 -9.89
CA TYR A 177 -19.52 -17.25 -8.89
C TYR A 177 -20.91 -17.05 -9.51
N PHE A 178 -21.02 -16.29 -10.58
CA PHE A 178 -22.31 -16.08 -11.27
C PHE A 178 -22.83 -17.39 -11.86
N ASN A 179 -22.01 -18.16 -12.55
CA ASN A 179 -22.42 -19.45 -13.10
C ASN A 179 -22.95 -20.40 -12.01
N LYS A 180 -22.30 -20.44 -10.84
CA LYS A 180 -22.73 -21.27 -9.71
C LYS A 180 -24.06 -20.81 -9.10
N ASN A 181 -24.23 -19.50 -8.88
CA ASN A 181 -25.41 -18.97 -8.18
C ASN A 181 -26.63 -18.80 -9.09
N LEU A 182 -26.43 -18.74 -10.41
CA LEU A 182 -27.52 -18.71 -11.39
C LEU A 182 -27.98 -20.11 -11.83
N GLN A 183 -27.37 -21.22 -11.38
CA GLN A 183 -27.93 -22.56 -11.62
C GLN A 183 -29.32 -22.68 -11.02
N GLU A 184 -30.24 -23.35 -11.71
CA GLU A 184 -31.67 -23.38 -11.40
C GLU A 184 -31.98 -23.63 -9.90
N LYS A 185 -31.44 -24.72 -9.35
CA LYS A 185 -31.68 -25.08 -7.94
C LYS A 185 -31.25 -23.97 -6.96
N LYS A 186 -30.08 -23.37 -7.22
CA LYS A 186 -29.53 -22.33 -6.35
C LYS A 186 -30.28 -21.02 -6.50
N LEU A 187 -30.57 -20.62 -7.75
CA LEU A 187 -31.30 -19.40 -8.07
C LEU A 187 -32.72 -19.41 -7.49
N ARG A 188 -33.44 -20.53 -7.62
CA ARG A 188 -34.76 -20.70 -6.99
C ARG A 188 -34.66 -20.59 -5.46
N SER A 189 -33.61 -21.15 -4.84
CA SER A 189 -33.41 -21.03 -3.39
C SER A 189 -33.24 -19.58 -2.94
N ILE A 190 -32.49 -18.77 -3.72
CA ILE A 190 -32.29 -17.34 -3.43
C ILE A 190 -33.60 -16.57 -3.61
N LEU A 191 -34.33 -16.79 -4.71
CA LEU A 191 -35.62 -16.13 -4.95
C LEU A 191 -36.65 -16.45 -3.88
N LYS A 192 -36.72 -17.70 -3.41
CA LYS A 192 -37.65 -18.11 -2.35
C LYS A 192 -37.41 -17.45 -0.98
N GLN A 193 -36.19 -16.97 -0.74
CA GLN A 193 -35.86 -16.22 0.49
C GLN A 193 -36.45 -14.81 0.44
N ASN A 194 -36.64 -14.24 -0.77
CA ASN A 194 -37.09 -12.87 -0.98
C ASN A 194 -38.56 -12.79 -1.46
N GLN A 195 -39.08 -13.88 -2.02
CA GLN A 195 -40.40 -13.96 -2.65
C GLN A 195 -41.17 -15.18 -2.12
N GLY A 196 -42.45 -15.25 -2.35
CA GLY A 196 -43.27 -16.39 -1.93
C GLY A 196 -42.87 -17.69 -2.61
N ALA A 197 -42.53 -18.73 -1.83
CA ALA A 197 -42.03 -20.02 -2.36
C ALA A 197 -42.96 -20.64 -3.41
N ALA A 198 -44.27 -20.62 -3.17
CA ALA A 198 -45.29 -21.18 -4.09
C ALA A 198 -45.34 -20.45 -5.44
N GLU A 199 -45.06 -19.16 -5.49
CA GLU A 199 -45.04 -18.38 -6.73
C GLU A 199 -43.75 -18.66 -7.52
N VAL A 200 -42.60 -18.76 -6.84
CA VAL A 200 -41.31 -19.09 -7.47
C VAL A 200 -41.33 -20.47 -8.11
N ASP A 201 -42.05 -21.45 -7.53
CA ASP A 201 -42.13 -22.81 -8.07
C ASP A 201 -42.91 -22.90 -9.38
N LYS A 202 -43.80 -21.94 -9.67
CA LYS A 202 -44.57 -21.87 -10.91
C LYS A 202 -43.72 -21.34 -12.11
N LEU A 203 -42.63 -20.62 -11.84
CA LEU A 203 -41.81 -20.00 -12.90
C LEU A 203 -41.00 -21.03 -13.66
N LYS A 204 -40.87 -20.86 -14.98
CA LYS A 204 -39.88 -21.61 -15.75
C LYS A 204 -38.48 -21.01 -15.54
N TYR A 205 -37.47 -21.86 -15.47
CA TYR A 205 -36.08 -21.40 -15.26
C TYR A 205 -35.61 -20.40 -16.32
N VAL A 206 -35.96 -20.64 -17.59
CA VAL A 206 -35.66 -19.75 -18.71
C VAL A 206 -36.27 -18.36 -18.48
N ASP A 207 -37.50 -18.27 -17.93
CA ASP A 207 -38.15 -16.98 -17.68
C ASP A 207 -37.49 -16.24 -16.53
N ILE A 208 -36.96 -16.94 -15.52
CA ILE A 208 -36.15 -16.32 -14.46
C ILE A 208 -34.87 -15.73 -15.04
N LEU A 209 -34.16 -16.46 -15.93
CA LEU A 209 -32.96 -15.94 -16.59
C LEU A 209 -33.27 -14.72 -17.47
N LYS A 210 -34.42 -14.73 -18.20
CA LYS A 210 -34.88 -13.55 -18.96
C LYS A 210 -35.12 -12.37 -18.04
N ALA A 211 -35.79 -12.57 -16.90
CA ALA A 211 -36.07 -11.51 -15.94
C ALA A 211 -34.78 -10.90 -15.37
N ILE A 212 -33.76 -11.71 -15.07
CA ILE A 212 -32.45 -11.22 -14.64
C ILE A 212 -31.80 -10.37 -15.74
N ARG A 213 -31.83 -10.81 -16.99
CA ARG A 213 -31.35 -10.02 -18.14
C ARG A 213 -32.06 -8.67 -18.19
N GLU A 214 -33.41 -8.66 -18.15
CA GLU A 214 -34.19 -7.43 -18.21
C GLU A 214 -33.92 -6.53 -17.01
N GLN A 215 -33.73 -7.10 -15.81
CA GLN A 215 -33.38 -6.35 -14.61
C GLN A 215 -32.06 -5.60 -14.79
N VAL A 216 -31.02 -6.26 -15.33
CA VAL A 216 -29.73 -5.59 -15.59
C VAL A 216 -29.87 -4.52 -16.67
N LEU A 217 -30.62 -4.80 -17.75
CA LEU A 217 -30.83 -3.84 -18.83
C LEU A 217 -31.64 -2.62 -18.38
N ALA A 218 -32.58 -2.79 -17.44
CA ALA A 218 -33.39 -1.74 -16.87
C ALA A 218 -32.69 -0.93 -15.76
N CYS A 219 -31.54 -1.38 -15.27
CA CYS A 219 -30.76 -0.61 -14.30
C CYS A 219 -30.46 0.79 -14.85
N SER A 220 -30.81 1.83 -14.08
CA SER A 220 -30.53 3.23 -14.43
C SER A 220 -29.24 3.72 -13.79
N PHE A 221 -28.60 4.68 -14.42
CA PHE A 221 -27.42 5.37 -13.91
C PHE A 221 -27.38 6.82 -14.42
N ILE A 222 -26.65 7.68 -13.71
CA ILE A 222 -26.34 9.02 -14.20
C ILE A 222 -25.11 8.93 -15.09
N SER A 223 -25.29 9.16 -16.40
CA SER A 223 -24.22 9.30 -17.38
C SER A 223 -23.69 10.73 -17.37
N ILE A 224 -22.41 10.90 -17.09
CA ILE A 224 -21.73 12.19 -17.21
C ILE A 224 -20.69 12.05 -18.32
N SER A 225 -20.75 12.93 -19.33
CA SER A 225 -19.77 12.97 -20.41
C SER A 225 -19.06 14.31 -20.48
N THR A 226 -17.79 14.26 -20.85
CA THR A 226 -16.94 15.44 -21.05
C THR A 226 -16.02 15.22 -22.24
N SER A 227 -15.51 16.31 -22.81
CA SER A 227 -14.63 16.27 -23.97
C SER A 227 -13.15 16.08 -23.63
N SER A 228 -12.74 16.27 -22.36
CA SER A 228 -11.32 16.23 -21.99
C SER A 228 -11.03 15.41 -20.74
N GLN A 229 -9.83 14.83 -20.68
CA GLN A 229 -9.32 14.08 -19.51
C GLN A 229 -9.23 14.96 -18.26
N ASP A 230 -8.77 16.23 -18.39
CA ASP A 230 -8.64 17.14 -17.25
C ASP A 230 -9.99 17.45 -16.61
N GLN A 231 -11.03 17.66 -17.42
CA GLN A 231 -12.39 17.85 -16.92
C GLN A 231 -12.94 16.59 -16.28
N ALA A 232 -12.72 15.41 -16.91
CA ALA A 232 -13.13 14.15 -16.36
C ALA A 232 -12.49 13.88 -15.00
N ASN A 233 -11.20 14.13 -14.83
CA ASN A 233 -10.50 13.98 -13.57
C ASN A 233 -11.08 14.89 -12.48
N ARG A 234 -11.36 16.17 -12.79
CA ARG A 234 -12.00 17.11 -11.85
C ARG A 234 -13.41 16.70 -11.45
N ILE A 235 -14.22 16.25 -12.42
CA ILE A 235 -15.59 15.78 -12.16
C ILE A 235 -15.54 14.54 -11.27
N PHE A 236 -14.62 13.64 -11.57
CA PHE A 236 -14.42 12.42 -10.79
C PHE A 236 -14.01 12.73 -9.34
N GLU A 237 -13.11 13.70 -9.13
CA GLU A 237 -12.74 14.17 -7.78
C GLU A 237 -13.95 14.72 -7.02
N ILE A 238 -14.81 15.51 -7.68
CA ILE A 238 -16.01 16.10 -7.07
C ILE A 238 -17.03 15.01 -6.70
N LEU A 239 -17.28 14.05 -7.59
CA LEU A 239 -18.23 12.96 -7.36
C LEU A 239 -17.79 12.05 -6.21
N ASN A 240 -16.49 11.82 -6.09
CA ASN A 240 -15.92 11.00 -5.03
C ASN A 240 -15.59 11.77 -3.74
N ALA A 241 -15.81 13.10 -3.70
CA ALA A 241 -15.54 13.92 -2.50
C ALA A 241 -16.36 13.47 -1.26
N LYS A 242 -17.46 12.75 -1.44
CA LYS A 242 -18.30 12.15 -0.38
C LYS A 242 -18.04 10.65 -0.18
N GLY A 243 -17.23 10.00 -1.03
CA GLY A 243 -16.84 8.59 -0.96
C GLY A 243 -15.34 8.40 -0.68
N LYS A 244 -14.81 7.23 -0.95
CA LYS A 244 -13.36 6.97 -0.90
C LYS A 244 -12.70 7.77 -2.02
N ARG A 245 -11.95 8.83 -1.67
CA ARG A 245 -11.21 9.66 -2.65
C ARG A 245 -10.35 8.76 -3.53
N LEU A 246 -10.28 9.06 -4.83
CA LEU A 246 -9.21 8.54 -5.68
C LEU A 246 -7.87 8.85 -5.02
N ASP A 247 -7.00 7.88 -5.09
CA ASP A 247 -5.62 8.11 -4.70
C ASP A 247 -5.00 9.11 -5.68
N GLU A 248 -4.41 10.18 -5.17
CA GLU A 248 -3.73 11.18 -6.00
C GLU A 248 -2.65 10.55 -6.88
N VAL A 249 -2.11 9.41 -6.46
CA VAL A 249 -1.14 8.62 -7.23
C VAL A 249 -1.76 8.01 -8.48
N ASP A 250 -3.04 7.61 -8.43
CA ASP A 250 -3.77 7.15 -9.63
C ASP A 250 -4.00 8.29 -10.63
N LEU A 251 -4.29 9.50 -10.15
CA LEU A 251 -4.41 10.69 -11.02
C LEU A 251 -3.08 11.03 -11.71
N ILE A 252 -1.98 10.95 -10.98
CA ILE A 252 -0.63 11.18 -11.52
C ILE A 252 -0.28 10.09 -12.55
N LYS A 253 -0.58 8.83 -12.25
CA LYS A 253 -0.44 7.71 -13.19
C LYS A 253 -1.17 8.01 -14.51
N ASN A 254 -2.42 8.48 -14.41
CA ASN A 254 -3.23 8.81 -15.58
C ASN A 254 -2.57 9.88 -16.46
N LEU A 255 -2.04 10.96 -15.84
CA LEU A 255 -1.31 12.01 -16.57
C LEU A 255 -0.05 11.48 -17.26
N ILE A 256 0.71 10.64 -16.57
CA ILE A 256 1.93 10.06 -17.12
C ILE A 256 1.60 9.18 -18.33
N PHE A 257 0.58 8.32 -18.21
CA PHE A 257 0.17 7.40 -19.27
C PHE A 257 -0.48 8.11 -20.46
N GLU A 258 -1.15 9.26 -20.24
CA GLU A 258 -1.67 10.11 -21.32
C GLU A 258 -0.53 10.62 -22.21
N VAL A 259 0.56 11.09 -21.62
CA VAL A 259 1.71 11.65 -22.34
C VAL A 259 2.65 10.56 -22.89
N LEU A 260 2.88 9.51 -22.10
CA LEU A 260 3.68 8.35 -22.50
C LEU A 260 2.78 7.30 -23.15
N ASN A 261 2.20 7.63 -24.32
CA ASN A 261 1.42 6.67 -25.11
C ASN A 261 2.24 5.42 -25.40
N LYS A 262 1.54 4.27 -25.58
CA LYS A 262 2.16 3.01 -25.96
C LYS A 262 3.00 3.22 -27.22
N GLU A 263 4.26 2.83 -27.16
CA GLU A 263 5.16 2.71 -28.30
C GLU A 263 5.30 1.22 -28.61
N GLU A 264 4.84 0.77 -29.80
CA GLU A 264 5.00 -0.62 -30.19
C GLU A 264 6.50 -0.95 -30.36
N PRO A 265 7.00 -2.13 -29.90
CA PRO A 265 6.24 -3.21 -29.25
C PRO A 265 6.12 -3.08 -27.72
N ALA A 266 6.69 -2.07 -27.09
CA ALA A 266 6.79 -1.92 -25.64
C ALA A 266 5.88 -0.83 -25.06
N ASP A 267 5.39 -1.04 -23.84
CA ASP A 267 4.67 -0.02 -23.04
C ASP A 267 5.50 0.40 -21.83
N TYR A 268 6.51 1.24 -22.07
CA TYR A 268 7.46 1.69 -21.04
C TYR A 268 6.77 2.20 -19.77
N ALA A 269 5.70 3.00 -19.90
CA ALA A 269 5.02 3.58 -18.74
C ALA A 269 4.35 2.50 -17.88
N ASN A 270 3.66 1.54 -18.53
CA ASN A 270 2.99 0.46 -17.83
C ASN A 270 3.98 -0.55 -17.23
N GLU A 271 5.02 -0.90 -17.96
CA GLU A 271 6.05 -1.84 -17.51
C GLU A 271 6.78 -1.27 -16.28
N THR A 272 7.24 0.00 -16.36
CA THR A 272 7.93 0.68 -15.25
C THR A 272 7.02 0.84 -14.05
N TRP A 273 5.77 1.28 -14.24
CA TRP A 273 4.80 1.43 -13.15
C TRP A 273 4.49 0.11 -12.45
N THR A 274 4.29 -0.95 -13.24
CA THR A 274 4.03 -2.31 -12.71
C THR A 274 5.23 -2.82 -11.92
N LYS A 275 6.45 -2.58 -12.44
CA LYS A 275 7.69 -2.94 -11.75
C LYS A 275 7.84 -2.21 -10.42
N ILE A 276 7.58 -0.89 -10.38
CA ILE A 276 7.60 -0.10 -9.13
C ILE A 276 6.60 -0.65 -8.13
N ARG A 277 5.35 -0.91 -8.59
CA ARG A 277 4.31 -1.48 -7.73
C ARG A 277 4.76 -2.81 -7.14
N LYS A 278 5.27 -3.71 -7.97
CA LYS A 278 5.77 -5.01 -7.54
C LYS A 278 6.89 -4.87 -6.50
N ILE A 279 7.88 -4.00 -6.74
CA ILE A 279 8.96 -3.74 -5.79
C ILE A 279 8.42 -3.28 -4.42
N VAL A 280 7.39 -2.43 -4.40
CA VAL A 280 6.88 -1.81 -3.16
C VAL A 280 5.87 -2.70 -2.43
N GLU A 281 4.99 -3.41 -3.15
CA GLU A 281 3.84 -4.14 -2.60
C GLU A 281 4.10 -5.63 -2.36
N ASP A 282 5.07 -6.26 -3.04
CA ASP A 282 5.44 -7.68 -2.82
C ASP A 282 6.05 -7.96 -1.42
N ILE A 283 6.32 -6.91 -0.66
CA ILE A 283 6.81 -7.01 0.70
C ILE A 283 5.61 -6.88 1.64
N ASP A 284 5.41 -7.86 2.50
CA ASP A 284 4.37 -7.86 3.55
C ASP A 284 4.64 -6.81 4.65
N SER A 285 4.85 -5.56 4.21
CA SER A 285 5.13 -4.40 5.08
C SER A 285 3.92 -3.52 5.35
N GLY A 286 2.77 -3.82 4.70
CA GLY A 286 1.57 -2.97 4.74
C GLY A 286 1.75 -1.59 4.09
N VAL A 287 2.82 -1.37 3.29
CA VAL A 287 3.11 -0.10 2.63
C VAL A 287 2.64 -0.16 1.18
N GLY A 288 1.60 0.62 0.83
CA GLY A 288 1.12 0.75 -0.54
C GLY A 288 1.80 1.89 -1.31
N MET A 289 1.53 1.93 -2.63
CA MET A 289 2.06 2.91 -3.60
C MET A 289 1.91 4.37 -3.15
N SER A 290 0.79 4.75 -2.54
CA SER A 290 0.52 6.12 -2.09
C SER A 290 1.46 6.60 -0.99
N THR A 291 1.78 5.70 -0.06
CA THR A 291 2.73 6.00 1.01
C THR A 291 4.14 6.13 0.44
N TYR A 292 4.54 5.19 -0.41
CA TYR A 292 5.82 5.23 -1.10
C TYR A 292 5.97 6.52 -1.93
N TYR A 293 5.00 6.82 -2.80
CA TYR A 293 5.02 8.00 -3.66
C TYR A 293 5.19 9.31 -2.87
N ARG A 294 4.45 9.46 -1.76
CA ARG A 294 4.54 10.64 -0.90
C ARG A 294 5.93 10.79 -0.26
N HIS A 295 6.55 9.69 0.16
CA HIS A 295 7.92 9.73 0.70
C HIS A 295 8.94 10.05 -0.39
N PHE A 296 8.83 9.41 -1.55
CA PHE A 296 9.65 9.71 -2.73
C PHE A 296 9.54 11.19 -3.11
N TRP A 297 8.32 11.71 -3.24
CA TRP A 297 8.08 13.12 -3.56
C TRP A 297 8.73 14.05 -2.54
N SER A 298 8.59 13.74 -1.25
CA SER A 298 9.16 14.53 -0.16
C SER A 298 10.69 14.46 -0.11
N ALA A 299 11.29 13.41 -0.65
CA ALA A 299 12.74 13.25 -0.71
C ALA A 299 13.38 13.95 -1.93
N VAL A 300 12.68 14.01 -3.06
CA VAL A 300 13.25 14.48 -4.33
C VAL A 300 12.81 15.90 -4.69
N TYR A 301 11.55 16.24 -4.44
CA TYR A 301 10.97 17.51 -4.89
C TYR A 301 10.72 18.51 -3.76
N LYS A 302 9.81 18.20 -2.87
CA LYS A 302 9.47 19.04 -1.70
C LYS A 302 8.52 18.33 -0.75
N LYS A 303 8.44 18.82 0.49
CA LYS A 303 7.39 18.39 1.42
C LYS A 303 6.01 18.65 0.80
N THR A 304 5.16 17.63 0.88
CA THR A 304 3.76 17.74 0.47
C THR A 304 2.84 17.15 1.54
N SER A 305 1.56 17.53 1.48
CA SER A 305 0.50 16.97 2.31
C SER A 305 -0.47 16.15 1.46
N SER A 306 -1.20 15.24 2.09
CA SER A 306 -2.33 14.58 1.47
C SER A 306 -3.31 15.63 0.90
N GLY A 307 -3.78 15.45 -0.33
CA GLY A 307 -4.67 16.36 -1.04
C GLY A 307 -3.98 17.45 -1.85
N LYS A 308 -2.62 17.48 -1.91
CA LYS A 308 -1.86 18.44 -2.73
C LYS A 308 -0.87 17.79 -3.70
N LEU A 309 -0.71 16.49 -3.62
CA LEU A 309 0.34 15.77 -4.32
C LEU A 309 0.17 15.86 -5.85
N TYR A 310 -1.06 15.74 -6.33
CA TYR A 310 -1.41 15.85 -7.75
C TYR A 310 -1.14 17.26 -8.31
N ASP A 311 -1.55 18.32 -7.58
CA ASP A 311 -1.27 19.69 -7.98
C ASP A 311 0.22 20.02 -7.92
N ASP A 312 0.91 19.53 -6.89
CA ASP A 312 2.36 19.67 -6.76
C ASP A 312 3.09 18.98 -7.93
N PHE A 313 2.63 17.81 -8.37
CA PHE A 313 3.19 17.12 -9.52
C PHE A 313 3.07 17.96 -10.80
N LYS A 314 1.88 18.48 -11.10
CA LYS A 314 1.64 19.32 -12.30
C LYS A 314 2.50 20.58 -12.35
N VAL A 315 2.81 21.14 -11.18
CA VAL A 315 3.62 22.37 -11.09
C VAL A 315 5.12 22.10 -11.21
N ASN A 316 5.60 20.97 -10.66
CA ASN A 316 7.04 20.73 -10.53
C ASN A 316 7.60 19.78 -11.61
N VAL A 317 6.78 18.98 -12.27
CA VAL A 317 7.21 18.09 -13.36
C VAL A 317 6.59 18.58 -14.67
N HIS A 318 7.44 19.05 -15.58
CA HIS A 318 6.95 19.58 -16.85
C HIS A 318 6.26 18.50 -17.70
N LYS A 319 5.05 18.82 -18.24
CA LYS A 319 4.27 17.89 -19.06
C LYS A 319 4.95 17.62 -20.42
N SER A 320 5.93 16.72 -20.43
CA SER A 320 6.64 16.27 -21.63
C SER A 320 7.08 14.82 -21.51
N ARG A 321 7.26 14.16 -22.66
CA ARG A 321 7.72 12.74 -22.68
C ARG A 321 9.08 12.53 -22.01
N PRO A 322 10.12 13.36 -22.25
CA PRO A 322 11.42 13.19 -21.59
C PRO A 322 11.33 13.33 -20.07
N GLU A 323 10.62 14.35 -19.58
CA GLU A 323 10.49 14.60 -18.15
C GLU A 323 9.70 13.51 -17.44
N TYR A 324 8.63 12.99 -18.05
CA TYR A 324 7.87 11.90 -17.46
C TYR A 324 8.61 10.55 -17.50
N LYS A 325 9.42 10.28 -18.55
CA LYS A 325 10.33 9.13 -18.56
C LYS A 325 11.38 9.24 -17.45
N LYS A 326 12.00 10.41 -17.30
CA LYS A 326 12.97 10.69 -16.23
C LYS A 326 12.34 10.50 -14.86
N PHE A 327 11.16 11.07 -14.63
CA PHE A 327 10.43 10.94 -13.38
C PHE A 327 10.15 9.46 -13.02
N LEU A 328 9.68 8.65 -13.97
CA LEU A 328 9.44 7.22 -13.76
C LEU A 328 10.73 6.46 -13.45
N SER A 329 11.83 6.78 -14.13
CA SER A 329 13.14 6.17 -13.87
C SER A 329 13.63 6.49 -12.46
N GLU A 330 13.55 7.75 -12.03
CA GLU A 330 13.89 8.17 -10.67
C GLU A 330 13.00 7.47 -9.62
N MET A 331 11.71 7.41 -9.89
CA MET A 331 10.75 6.73 -9.01
C MET A 331 11.07 5.23 -8.89
N GLU A 332 11.47 4.54 -9.95
CA GLU A 332 11.88 3.14 -9.92
C GLU A 332 13.18 2.94 -9.11
N GLU A 333 14.17 3.80 -9.31
CA GLU A 333 15.42 3.74 -8.54
C GLU A 333 15.18 3.92 -7.04
N TYR A 334 14.36 4.90 -6.67
CA TYR A 334 14.00 5.15 -5.28
C TYR A 334 13.12 4.06 -4.66
N ALA A 335 12.32 3.33 -5.45
CA ALA A 335 11.58 2.17 -4.96
C ALA A 335 12.51 1.09 -4.42
N SER A 336 13.61 0.82 -5.13
CA SER A 336 14.63 -0.15 -4.71
C SER A 336 15.35 0.28 -3.41
N LEU A 337 15.59 1.59 -3.22
CA LEU A 337 16.15 2.12 -1.98
C LEU A 337 15.14 2.08 -0.83
N TYR A 338 13.87 2.37 -1.14
CA TYR A 338 12.80 2.35 -0.15
C TYR A 338 12.59 0.97 0.47
N VAL A 339 12.68 -0.08 -0.35
CA VAL A 339 12.61 -1.47 0.11
C VAL A 339 13.73 -1.79 1.10
N GLN A 340 14.96 -1.32 0.86
CA GLN A 340 16.07 -1.51 1.80
C GLN A 340 15.81 -0.86 3.17
N ILE A 341 14.96 0.18 3.21
CA ILE A 341 14.60 0.88 4.44
C ILE A 341 13.47 0.16 5.19
N ILE A 342 12.41 -0.29 4.47
CA ILE A 342 11.24 -0.89 5.13
C ILE A 342 11.39 -2.38 5.39
N ASN A 343 12.30 -3.06 4.68
CA ASN A 343 12.67 -4.46 4.88
C ASN A 343 14.21 -4.63 4.85
N PRO A 344 14.90 -4.12 5.87
CA PRO A 344 16.36 -4.17 5.93
C PRO A 344 16.86 -5.61 5.97
N ASN A 345 17.69 -5.98 4.99
CA ASN A 345 18.29 -7.31 4.93
C ASN A 345 19.74 -7.22 4.43
N ILE A 346 20.62 -8.08 4.96
CA ILE A 346 22.04 -8.09 4.57
C ILE A 346 22.23 -8.52 3.10
N SER A 347 21.28 -9.26 2.54
CA SER A 347 21.27 -9.62 1.12
C SER A 347 21.20 -8.39 0.20
N ASN A 348 20.57 -7.29 0.64
CA ASN A 348 20.56 -6.01 -0.08
C ASN A 348 21.96 -5.42 -0.28
N TYR A 349 22.93 -5.92 0.46
CA TYR A 349 24.34 -5.49 0.45
C TYR A 349 25.28 -6.65 0.11
N GLU A 350 24.83 -7.58 -0.75
CA GLU A 350 25.61 -8.74 -1.22
C GLU A 350 26.14 -9.61 -0.05
N ASN A 351 25.44 -9.66 1.05
CA ASN A 351 25.82 -10.35 2.30
C ASN A 351 27.15 -9.89 2.91
N LYS A 352 27.64 -8.68 2.56
CA LYS A 352 28.87 -8.12 3.10
C LYS A 352 28.72 -7.73 4.56
N GLN A 353 29.47 -8.39 5.45
CA GLN A 353 29.36 -8.25 6.91
C GLN A 353 29.59 -6.82 7.40
N GLN A 354 30.37 -6.03 6.69
CA GLN A 354 30.61 -4.61 7.00
C GLN A 354 29.37 -3.72 6.97
N TYR A 355 28.23 -4.19 6.43
CA TYR A 355 26.95 -3.47 6.40
C TYR A 355 25.95 -3.95 7.46
N ARG A 356 26.31 -4.91 8.34
CA ARG A 356 25.42 -5.37 9.42
C ARG A 356 24.94 -4.24 10.32
N TRP A 357 25.83 -3.31 10.65
CA TRP A 357 25.46 -2.15 11.45
C TRP A 357 24.37 -1.31 10.78
N LEU A 358 24.44 -1.14 9.44
CA LEU A 358 23.45 -0.38 8.67
C LEU A 358 22.11 -1.10 8.70
N VAL A 359 22.09 -2.41 8.44
CA VAL A 359 20.85 -3.22 8.50
C VAL A 359 20.20 -3.11 9.88
N GLN A 360 20.97 -3.19 10.95
CA GLN A 360 20.46 -3.06 12.32
C GLN A 360 19.92 -1.65 12.61
N SER A 361 20.62 -0.60 12.16
CA SER A 361 20.16 0.78 12.35
C SER A 361 18.88 1.08 11.57
N LEU A 362 18.77 0.58 10.33
CA LEU A 362 17.55 0.72 9.51
C LEU A 362 16.39 -0.04 10.17
N ASP A 363 16.62 -1.27 10.62
CA ASP A 363 15.60 -2.08 11.32
C ASP A 363 15.17 -1.41 12.64
N ALA A 364 16.12 -0.88 13.40
CA ALA A 364 15.81 -0.12 14.61
C ALA A 364 14.89 1.07 14.32
N LEU A 365 15.24 1.90 13.34
CA LEU A 365 14.49 3.11 13.00
C LEU A 365 13.09 2.81 12.44
N THR A 366 12.97 1.85 11.54
CA THR A 366 11.75 1.66 10.74
C THR A 366 10.81 0.59 11.28
N ASN A 367 11.35 -0.51 11.84
CA ASN A 367 10.56 -1.63 12.34
C ASN A 367 10.46 -1.61 13.87
N THR A 368 11.60 -1.52 14.57
CA THR A 368 11.62 -1.54 16.03
C THR A 368 10.99 -0.29 16.65
N PHE A 369 11.34 0.91 16.16
CA PHE A 369 10.77 2.18 16.64
C PHE A 369 9.53 2.62 15.88
N GLY A 370 9.30 2.09 14.67
CA GLY A 370 8.15 2.43 13.84
C GLY A 370 8.13 3.88 13.33
N ILE A 371 9.29 4.51 13.13
CA ILE A 371 9.40 5.92 12.74
C ILE A 371 9.21 6.06 11.23
N VAL A 372 8.01 6.43 10.81
CA VAL A 372 7.67 6.55 9.37
C VAL A 372 8.37 7.74 8.72
N GLN A 373 8.43 8.89 9.40
CA GLN A 373 8.99 10.13 8.84
C GLN A 373 10.48 10.07 8.52
N VAL A 374 11.25 9.20 9.20
CA VAL A 374 12.69 9.05 8.95
C VAL A 374 12.99 8.40 7.59
N ARG A 375 12.01 7.75 6.98
CA ARG A 375 12.17 7.12 5.66
C ARG A 375 12.60 8.12 4.58
N VAL A 376 12.17 9.38 4.68
CA VAL A 376 12.51 10.45 3.73
C VAL A 376 14.02 10.77 3.73
N PRO A 377 14.65 11.15 4.84
CA PRO A 377 16.09 11.39 4.84
C PRO A 377 16.90 10.11 4.60
N LEU A 378 16.42 8.93 5.01
CA LEU A 378 17.12 7.65 4.73
C LEU A 378 17.17 7.35 3.24
N MET A 379 16.10 7.60 2.47
CA MET A 379 16.12 7.45 1.00
C MET A 379 17.19 8.33 0.37
N ALA A 380 17.26 9.60 0.75
CA ALA A 380 18.26 10.53 0.22
C ALA A 380 19.70 10.16 0.61
N LEU A 381 19.90 9.64 1.83
CA LEU A 381 21.22 9.16 2.28
C LEU A 381 21.66 7.93 1.50
N LEU A 382 20.78 6.96 1.26
CA LEU A 382 21.09 5.79 0.45
C LEU A 382 21.36 6.16 -1.01
N ASP A 383 20.58 7.10 -1.59
CA ASP A 383 20.81 7.64 -2.92
C ASP A 383 22.18 8.35 -3.02
N ALA A 384 22.49 9.24 -2.08
CA ALA A 384 23.79 9.94 -2.03
C ALA A 384 24.96 8.95 -1.88
N LYS A 385 24.76 7.88 -1.11
CA LYS A 385 25.75 6.80 -0.98
C LYS A 385 25.92 6.01 -2.28
N LYS A 386 24.83 5.68 -2.97
CA LYS A 386 24.83 5.00 -4.28
C LYS A 386 25.55 5.84 -5.33
N ARG A 387 25.30 7.16 -5.37
CA ARG A 387 25.96 8.13 -6.28
C ARG A 387 27.40 8.48 -5.89
N ASP A 388 27.92 7.96 -4.78
CA ASP A 388 29.25 8.26 -4.21
C ASP A 388 29.50 9.75 -3.92
N VAL A 389 28.45 10.52 -3.64
CA VAL A 389 28.55 11.95 -3.28
C VAL A 389 28.58 12.19 -1.76
N ILE A 390 28.64 11.15 -0.95
CA ILE A 390 28.83 11.21 0.51
C ILE A 390 29.89 10.20 0.95
N SER A 391 30.74 10.58 1.92
CA SER A 391 31.72 9.64 2.48
C SER A 391 31.03 8.58 3.36
N MET A 392 31.58 7.37 3.47
CA MET A 392 31.06 6.33 4.36
C MET A 392 31.05 6.80 5.81
N ALA A 393 32.05 7.55 6.25
CA ALA A 393 32.12 8.09 7.61
C ALA A 393 30.96 9.06 7.90
N THR A 394 30.69 10.00 6.97
CA THR A 394 29.59 10.98 7.12
C THR A 394 28.23 10.28 7.02
N PHE A 395 28.08 9.32 6.11
CA PHE A 395 26.87 8.50 5.99
C PHE A 395 26.58 7.77 7.31
N LYS A 396 27.59 7.05 7.86
CA LYS A 396 27.44 6.34 9.13
C LYS A 396 27.13 7.29 10.28
N LYS A 397 27.83 8.43 10.36
CA LYS A 397 27.58 9.49 11.37
C LYS A 397 26.11 9.91 11.36
N CYS A 398 25.53 10.15 10.17
CA CYS A 398 24.16 10.59 10.05
C CYS A 398 23.15 9.49 10.46
N ILE A 399 23.34 8.25 10.01
CA ILE A 399 22.46 7.12 10.36
C ILE A 399 22.46 6.89 11.87
N VAL A 400 23.64 6.82 12.49
CA VAL A 400 23.78 6.61 13.95
C VAL A 400 23.18 7.77 14.73
N PHE A 401 23.36 9.01 14.26
CA PHE A 401 22.73 10.17 14.88
C PHE A 401 21.19 10.08 14.83
N LEU A 402 20.62 9.73 13.68
CA LEU A 402 19.16 9.57 13.55
C LEU A 402 18.63 8.44 14.45
N GLU A 403 19.34 7.31 14.54
CA GLU A 403 19.00 6.19 15.42
C GLU A 403 18.98 6.63 16.90
N ASN A 404 20.04 7.28 17.35
CA ASN A 404 20.17 7.77 18.74
C ASN A 404 19.15 8.86 19.06
N PHE A 405 18.93 9.80 18.12
CA PHE A 405 17.94 10.86 18.29
C PHE A 405 16.53 10.28 18.44
N HIS A 406 16.12 9.40 17.55
CA HIS A 406 14.77 8.84 17.59
C HIS A 406 14.56 7.91 18.79
N PHE A 407 15.59 7.18 19.21
CA PHE A 407 15.51 6.41 20.45
C PHE A 407 15.28 7.32 21.66
N ALA A 408 16.05 8.39 21.82
CA ALA A 408 15.89 9.33 22.92
C ALA A 408 14.56 10.09 22.87
N PHE A 409 14.26 10.67 21.70
CA PHE A 409 13.15 11.62 21.51
C PHE A 409 11.78 10.94 21.42
N ASN A 410 11.64 9.95 20.52
CA ASN A 410 10.35 9.32 20.26
C ASN A 410 10.10 8.11 21.16
N VAL A 411 11.13 7.24 21.36
CA VAL A 411 10.93 5.96 22.05
C VAL A 411 10.95 6.11 23.55
N ILE A 412 11.93 6.83 24.09
CA ILE A 412 12.06 7.00 25.54
C ILE A 412 11.17 8.13 26.03
N VAL A 413 11.33 9.34 25.50
CA VAL A 413 10.61 10.53 26.00
C VAL A 413 9.20 10.65 25.42
N SER A 414 8.88 9.88 24.36
CA SER A 414 7.57 9.88 23.67
C SER A 414 7.16 11.27 23.13
N ASP A 415 8.15 12.08 22.76
CA ASP A 415 7.93 13.41 22.20
C ASP A 415 7.50 13.34 20.72
N ARG A 416 6.70 14.33 20.26
CA ARG A 416 6.17 14.40 18.91
C ARG A 416 6.73 15.62 18.17
N GLY A 417 7.61 15.38 17.22
CA GLY A 417 8.26 16.44 16.46
C GLY A 417 7.45 16.86 15.21
N ASN A 418 6.44 17.72 15.34
CA ASN A 418 5.66 18.23 14.18
C ASN A 418 6.52 18.99 13.14
N LYS A 419 7.75 19.37 13.49
CA LYS A 419 8.68 20.10 12.61
C LYS A 419 9.65 19.18 11.87
N LEU A 420 9.82 17.91 12.31
CA LEU A 420 10.80 16.99 11.72
C LEU A 420 10.56 16.72 10.25
N ASP A 421 9.31 16.55 9.83
CA ASP A 421 8.97 16.32 8.41
C ASP A 421 9.51 17.43 7.50
N THR A 422 9.46 18.69 7.95
CA THR A 422 9.95 19.82 7.17
C THR A 422 11.48 19.84 7.11
N ILE A 423 12.13 19.54 8.24
CA ILE A 423 13.60 19.44 8.32
C ILE A 423 14.09 18.30 7.42
N TYR A 424 13.45 17.14 7.51
CA TYR A 424 13.81 15.94 6.73
C TYR A 424 13.61 16.11 5.24
N SER A 425 12.45 16.65 4.83
CA SER A 425 12.21 16.88 3.40
C SER A 425 13.18 17.90 2.82
N LYS A 426 13.44 19.01 3.53
CA LYS A 426 14.42 20.00 3.06
C LYS A 426 15.82 19.38 2.92
N PHE A 427 16.28 18.66 3.95
CA PHE A 427 17.58 17.97 3.91
C PHE A 427 17.65 16.99 2.73
N ALA A 428 16.62 16.16 2.55
CA ALA A 428 16.59 15.13 1.52
C ALA A 428 16.65 15.73 0.11
N VAL A 429 15.86 16.78 -0.16
CA VAL A 429 15.86 17.49 -1.45
C VAL A 429 17.21 18.16 -1.73
N ASP A 430 17.80 18.80 -0.71
CA ASP A 430 19.10 19.46 -0.85
C ASP A 430 20.21 18.41 -1.10
N LEU A 431 20.16 17.26 -0.44
CA LEU A 431 21.10 16.15 -0.61
C LEU A 431 20.93 15.45 -1.97
N HIS A 432 19.69 15.25 -2.43
CA HIS A 432 19.40 14.72 -3.76
C HIS A 432 20.03 15.60 -4.87
N LYS A 433 19.98 16.92 -4.71
CA LYS A 433 20.57 17.90 -5.64
C LYS A 433 22.07 18.09 -5.48
N SER A 434 22.68 17.48 -4.47
CA SER A 434 24.12 17.60 -4.23
C SER A 434 24.89 16.71 -5.20
N ASP A 435 25.96 17.26 -5.77
CA ASP A 435 26.81 16.67 -6.79
C ASP A 435 28.25 16.38 -6.31
N ASN A 436 28.58 16.76 -5.06
CA ASN A 436 29.91 16.55 -4.52
C ASN A 436 29.90 16.27 -3.00
N ARG A 437 30.96 15.60 -2.53
CA ARG A 437 31.11 15.16 -1.14
C ARG A 437 31.19 16.29 -0.13
N SER A 438 31.84 17.41 -0.46
CA SER A 438 31.97 18.54 0.47
C SER A 438 30.63 19.14 0.81
N LYS A 439 29.82 19.39 -0.22
CA LYS A 439 28.45 19.92 -0.07
C LYS A 439 27.55 18.94 0.68
N SER A 440 27.60 17.65 0.33
CA SER A 440 26.81 16.61 1.01
C SER A 440 27.17 16.47 2.48
N ASN A 441 28.47 16.52 2.82
CA ASN A 441 28.92 16.46 4.20
C ASN A 441 28.42 17.67 5.01
N ALA A 442 28.50 18.88 4.43
CA ALA A 442 27.98 20.09 5.06
C ALA A 442 26.46 20.04 5.28
N LEU A 443 25.69 19.40 4.38
CA LEU A 443 24.25 19.20 4.56
C LEU A 443 23.95 18.28 5.73
N VAL A 444 24.72 17.20 5.93
CA VAL A 444 24.59 16.31 7.08
C VAL A 444 24.91 17.07 8.39
N ASP A 445 25.97 17.84 8.43
CA ASP A 445 26.31 18.63 9.62
C ASP A 445 25.22 19.68 9.93
N SER A 446 24.63 20.29 8.89
CA SER A 446 23.50 21.21 9.04
C SER A 446 22.24 20.49 9.56
N LEU A 447 21.95 19.27 9.12
CA LEU A 447 20.84 18.47 9.63
C LEU A 447 21.03 18.20 11.13
N ILE A 448 22.18 17.68 11.51
CA ILE A 448 22.52 17.38 12.89
C ILE A 448 22.37 18.65 13.76
N SER A 449 22.97 19.77 13.33
CA SER A 449 22.89 21.04 14.07
C SER A 449 21.47 21.56 14.26
N LYS A 450 20.56 21.32 13.30
CA LYS A 450 19.15 21.70 13.43
C LYS A 450 18.35 20.80 14.36
N MET A 451 18.78 19.55 14.51
CA MET A 451 18.12 18.58 15.38
C MET A 451 18.67 18.59 16.81
N GLU A 452 19.90 19.05 17.01
CA GLU A 452 20.54 19.13 18.32
C GLU A 452 19.68 19.82 19.40
N PRO A 453 19.06 20.99 19.15
CA PRO A 453 18.21 21.65 20.15
C PRO A 453 16.95 20.87 20.53
N LEU A 454 16.57 19.86 19.73
CA LEU A 454 15.42 19.01 19.97
C LEU A 454 15.78 17.75 20.76
N PHE A 455 17.07 17.46 20.92
CA PHE A 455 17.50 16.27 21.65
C PHE A 455 17.15 16.42 23.14
N PRO A 456 16.53 15.41 23.78
CA PRO A 456 16.14 15.51 25.19
C PRO A 456 17.33 15.77 26.10
N SER A 457 17.16 16.61 27.14
CA SER A 457 18.15 16.78 28.21
C SER A 457 18.35 15.46 28.97
N TYR A 458 19.52 15.32 29.62
CA TYR A 458 19.80 14.14 30.43
C TYR A 458 18.71 13.86 31.46
N THR A 459 18.26 14.88 32.20
CA THR A 459 17.21 14.72 33.20
C THR A 459 15.93 14.14 32.58
N LYS A 460 15.47 14.71 31.47
CA LYS A 460 14.25 14.24 30.79
C LYS A 460 14.41 12.81 30.28
N PHE A 461 15.56 12.49 29.71
CA PHE A 461 15.87 11.15 29.24
C PHE A 461 15.95 10.14 30.38
N ARG A 462 16.73 10.45 31.44
CA ARG A 462 16.91 9.60 32.62
C ARG A 462 15.58 9.25 33.29
N ASP A 463 14.74 10.26 33.53
CA ASP A 463 13.48 10.09 34.26
C ASP A 463 12.50 9.13 33.55
N GLU A 464 12.60 9.01 32.23
CA GLU A 464 11.82 8.03 31.46
C GLU A 464 12.58 6.71 31.27
N PHE A 465 13.89 6.74 31.10
CA PHE A 465 14.72 5.55 30.90
C PHE A 465 14.66 4.61 32.12
N VAL A 466 14.75 5.15 33.36
CA VAL A 466 14.71 4.34 34.59
C VAL A 466 13.36 3.64 34.81
N LYS A 467 12.29 4.08 34.16
CA LYS A 467 10.97 3.45 34.21
C LYS A 467 10.83 2.25 33.28
N MET A 468 11.85 1.95 32.46
CA MET A 468 11.79 0.81 31.56
C MET A 468 11.72 -0.51 32.32
N VAL A 469 10.82 -1.37 31.85
CA VAL A 469 10.58 -2.71 32.39
C VAL A 469 10.64 -3.75 31.29
N TYR A 470 10.86 -5.00 31.65
CA TYR A 470 10.80 -6.13 30.77
C TYR A 470 10.01 -7.27 31.40
N TYR A 471 9.08 -7.83 30.64
CA TYR A 471 8.23 -8.96 31.05
C TYR A 471 8.70 -10.24 30.36
N LYS A 472 8.71 -11.37 31.06
CA LYS A 472 8.93 -12.69 30.42
C LYS A 472 7.88 -12.96 29.34
N GLU A 473 6.62 -12.63 29.63
CA GLU A 473 5.55 -12.67 28.64
C GLU A 473 5.70 -11.53 27.61
N PRO A 474 5.42 -11.79 26.31
CA PRO A 474 5.53 -10.79 25.26
C PRO A 474 4.65 -9.56 25.54
N GLN A 475 5.25 -8.38 25.62
CA GLN A 475 4.57 -7.11 25.79
C GLN A 475 5.14 -6.08 24.80
N PRO A 476 4.32 -5.13 24.27
CA PRO A 476 4.83 -4.07 23.40
C PRO A 476 5.94 -3.23 24.02
N THR A 477 5.90 -3.03 25.34
CA THR A 477 6.91 -2.29 26.11
C THR A 477 8.27 -2.97 26.15
N ASN A 478 8.32 -4.29 25.93
CA ASN A 478 9.56 -5.06 25.93
C ASN A 478 10.53 -4.62 24.83
N VAL A 479 10.01 -4.12 23.70
CA VAL A 479 10.81 -3.76 22.51
C VAL A 479 11.86 -2.71 22.84
N LYS A 480 11.48 -1.62 23.52
CA LYS A 480 12.41 -0.53 23.88
C LYS A 480 13.46 -0.97 24.89
N THR A 481 13.07 -1.78 25.88
CA THR A 481 13.98 -2.29 26.89
C THR A 481 14.98 -3.27 26.29
N LYS A 482 14.51 -4.16 25.44
CA LYS A 482 15.37 -5.09 24.69
C LYS A 482 16.42 -4.31 23.88
N TYR A 483 15.97 -3.34 23.09
CA TYR A 483 16.89 -2.52 22.29
C TYR A 483 17.94 -1.82 23.16
N ALA A 484 17.53 -1.18 24.26
CA ALA A 484 18.45 -0.50 25.18
C ALA A 484 19.53 -1.45 25.74
N LEU A 485 19.12 -2.65 26.19
CA LEU A 485 20.06 -3.64 26.74
C LEU A 485 21.04 -4.15 25.68
N TYR A 486 20.60 -4.38 24.45
CA TYR A 486 21.49 -4.78 23.36
C TYR A 486 22.50 -3.67 23.00
N LYS A 487 22.08 -2.40 22.99
CA LYS A 487 23.00 -1.26 22.77
C LYS A 487 24.01 -1.12 23.92
N LEU A 488 23.57 -1.28 25.16
CA LEU A 488 24.47 -1.27 26.31
C LEU A 488 25.49 -2.42 26.21
N ASN A 489 25.05 -3.62 25.84
CA ASN A 489 25.95 -4.74 25.66
C ASN A 489 26.99 -4.49 24.55
N THR A 490 26.59 -3.91 23.39
CA THR A 490 27.55 -3.56 22.34
C THR A 490 28.59 -2.56 22.83
N TYR A 491 28.18 -1.58 23.63
CA TYR A 491 29.11 -0.63 24.26
C TYR A 491 30.14 -1.33 25.18
N TYR A 492 29.66 -2.16 26.12
CA TYR A 492 30.55 -2.85 27.07
C TYR A 492 31.44 -3.93 26.41
N SER A 493 30.96 -4.59 25.36
CA SER A 493 31.74 -5.58 24.61
C SER A 493 32.71 -4.95 23.61
N GLY A 494 32.51 -3.68 23.24
CA GLY A 494 33.27 -3.01 22.19
C GLY A 494 32.92 -3.48 20.77
N GLU A 495 31.71 -4.03 20.59
CA GLU A 495 31.21 -4.53 19.32
C GLU A 495 30.34 -3.47 18.60
N GLU A 496 30.21 -3.58 17.29
CA GLU A 496 29.34 -2.68 16.50
C GLU A 496 27.91 -3.20 16.33
N VAL A 497 27.73 -4.52 16.40
CA VAL A 497 26.48 -5.19 16.05
C VAL A 497 25.95 -6.01 17.21
N PHE A 498 24.63 -6.18 17.24
CA PHE A 498 23.99 -7.00 18.27
C PHE A 498 24.37 -8.48 18.14
N ALA A 499 24.70 -9.10 19.26
CA ALA A 499 24.89 -10.53 19.31
C ALA A 499 23.56 -11.27 19.11
N THR A 500 23.59 -12.39 18.40
CA THR A 500 22.37 -13.11 17.99
C THR A 500 21.93 -14.22 18.96
N ASN A 501 22.82 -14.66 19.84
CA ASN A 501 22.61 -15.80 20.75
C ASN A 501 22.32 -15.39 22.19
N LEU A 502 22.01 -14.13 22.44
CA LEU A 502 21.73 -13.58 23.76
C LEU A 502 20.24 -13.44 24.01
N SER A 503 19.84 -13.58 25.26
CA SER A 503 18.50 -13.32 25.78
C SER A 503 18.56 -12.45 27.03
N ILE A 504 17.45 -11.79 27.38
CA ILE A 504 17.37 -10.95 28.56
C ILE A 504 17.19 -11.82 29.79
N GLU A 505 18.04 -11.61 30.75
CA GLU A 505 18.05 -12.27 32.04
C GLU A 505 17.59 -11.32 33.13
N HIS A 506 16.68 -11.79 34.00
CA HIS A 506 16.33 -11.14 35.26
C HIS A 506 17.30 -11.63 36.34
N ILE A 507 18.18 -10.76 36.81
CA ILE A 507 19.20 -11.13 37.80
C ILE A 507 18.55 -11.66 39.10
N ILE A 508 17.57 -10.95 39.64
CA ILE A 508 16.59 -11.48 40.59
C ILE A 508 15.37 -11.95 39.81
N PRO A 509 14.80 -13.14 40.06
CA PRO A 509 13.66 -13.67 39.35
C PRO A 509 12.51 -12.69 39.21
N GLU A 510 11.76 -12.80 38.10
CA GLU A 510 10.70 -11.88 37.75
C GLU A 510 9.62 -11.81 38.84
N SER A 511 9.36 -10.60 39.31
CA SER A 511 8.22 -10.18 40.11
C SER A 511 7.84 -8.76 39.70
N GLU A 512 6.75 -8.21 40.19
CA GLU A 512 6.33 -6.85 39.80
C GLU A 512 7.46 -5.82 39.99
N GLU A 513 8.19 -5.84 41.08
CA GLU A 513 9.29 -4.93 41.38
C GLU A 513 10.58 -5.25 40.59
N SER A 514 10.82 -6.52 40.27
CA SER A 514 12.06 -6.98 39.65
C SER A 514 12.11 -6.87 38.12
N ARG A 515 11.05 -6.36 37.46
CA ARG A 515 11.01 -6.09 36.01
C ARG A 515 11.81 -4.87 35.59
N SER A 516 12.29 -4.07 36.52
CA SER A 516 13.08 -2.85 36.29
C SER A 516 14.31 -3.12 35.42
N ILE A 517 14.63 -2.20 34.47
CA ILE A 517 15.86 -2.26 33.67
C ILE A 517 17.11 -2.39 34.57
N GLY A 518 17.09 -1.88 35.78
CA GLY A 518 18.17 -2.03 36.75
C GLY A 518 18.44 -3.49 37.15
N ASN A 519 17.48 -4.38 37.04
CA ASN A 519 17.62 -5.80 37.33
C ASN A 519 17.88 -6.68 36.08
N LEU A 520 18.07 -6.08 34.91
CA LEU A 520 18.17 -6.81 33.64
C LEU A 520 19.61 -6.81 33.10
N ILE A 521 20.00 -7.91 32.49
CA ILE A 521 21.27 -8.05 31.79
C ILE A 521 21.12 -9.04 30.62
N LEU A 522 22.09 -9.10 29.71
CA LEU A 522 22.09 -10.10 28.64
C LEU A 522 22.94 -11.30 29.03
N LEU A 523 22.44 -12.49 28.69
CA LEU A 523 23.07 -13.78 28.93
C LEU A 523 22.85 -14.68 27.72
N GLU A 524 23.78 -15.58 27.42
CA GLU A 524 23.58 -16.59 26.39
C GLU A 524 22.33 -17.40 26.68
N THR A 525 21.51 -17.62 25.64
CA THR A 525 20.20 -18.28 25.79
C THR A 525 20.26 -19.65 26.47
N ASN A 526 21.32 -20.42 26.19
CA ASN A 526 21.53 -21.73 26.82
C ASN A 526 21.90 -21.64 28.33
N LEU A 527 22.59 -20.58 28.74
CA LEU A 527 22.92 -20.33 30.15
C LEU A 527 21.71 -19.71 30.87
N ASN A 528 20.97 -18.84 30.22
CA ASN A 528 19.75 -18.25 30.74
C ASN A 528 18.72 -19.35 31.09
N ASN A 529 18.53 -20.32 30.21
CA ASN A 529 17.68 -21.49 30.47
C ASN A 529 18.14 -22.35 31.68
N LYS A 530 19.42 -22.27 32.07
CA LYS A 530 19.95 -22.96 33.26
C LYS A 530 19.84 -22.09 34.52
N ALA A 531 19.83 -20.78 34.36
CA ALA A 531 19.69 -19.85 35.46
C ALA A 531 18.29 -19.91 36.07
N GLU A 532 17.23 -20.02 35.23
CA GLU A 532 15.84 -20.13 35.67
C GLU A 532 15.45 -19.12 36.76
N ASP A 533 14.70 -19.55 37.75
CA ASP A 533 14.23 -18.72 38.86
C ASP A 533 15.13 -18.85 40.12
N LYS A 534 16.42 -19.18 39.97
CA LYS A 534 17.38 -19.19 41.05
C LYS A 534 17.62 -17.76 41.55
N ASP A 535 17.96 -17.61 42.85
CA ASP A 535 18.44 -16.37 43.40
C ASP A 535 19.82 -15.98 42.83
N TYR A 536 20.28 -14.79 43.13
CA TYR A 536 21.56 -14.29 42.62
C TYR A 536 22.75 -15.21 42.96
N VAL A 537 22.78 -15.75 44.18
CA VAL A 537 23.86 -16.66 44.62
C VAL A 537 23.87 -17.93 43.79
N GLY A 538 22.70 -18.51 43.55
CA GLY A 538 22.54 -19.71 42.70
C GLY A 538 22.86 -19.47 41.24
N LYS A 539 22.64 -18.25 40.74
CA LYS A 539 22.96 -17.84 39.36
C LYS A 539 24.43 -17.52 39.13
N LYS A 540 25.16 -17.10 40.17
CA LYS A 540 26.55 -16.64 40.05
C LYS A 540 27.47 -17.65 39.37
N SER A 541 27.40 -18.93 39.75
CA SER A 541 28.20 -19.99 39.16
C SER A 541 27.86 -20.28 37.66
N ILE A 542 26.66 -19.86 37.20
CA ILE A 542 26.24 -19.92 35.81
C ILE A 542 26.78 -18.71 35.07
N TYR A 543 26.69 -17.53 35.66
CA TYR A 543 27.19 -16.27 35.08
C TYR A 543 28.70 -16.29 34.87
N GLU A 544 29.46 -16.94 35.74
CA GLU A 544 30.92 -17.13 35.61
C GLU A 544 31.31 -17.94 34.36
N LYS A 545 30.38 -18.70 33.77
CA LYS A 545 30.58 -19.44 32.51
C LYS A 545 30.24 -18.63 31.27
N SER A 546 29.69 -17.43 31.43
CA SER A 546 29.30 -16.56 30.33
C SER A 546 30.51 -15.93 29.65
N SER A 547 30.44 -15.81 28.33
CA SER A 547 31.41 -15.05 27.52
C SER A 547 31.05 -13.55 27.41
N VAL A 548 29.89 -13.16 27.92
CA VAL A 548 29.41 -11.77 27.89
C VAL A 548 30.24 -10.90 28.84
N LYS A 549 31.07 -10.01 28.27
CA LYS A 549 31.96 -9.13 29.04
C LYS A 549 31.22 -8.29 30.08
N TRP A 550 30.11 -7.68 29.66
CA TRP A 550 29.27 -6.87 30.53
C TRP A 550 28.77 -7.63 31.76
N LEU A 551 28.34 -8.88 31.58
CA LEU A 551 27.93 -9.73 32.70
C LEU A 551 29.12 -10.12 33.58
N SER A 552 30.27 -10.46 32.98
CA SER A 552 31.50 -10.77 33.75
C SER A 552 31.93 -9.62 34.63
N GLU A 553 31.88 -8.38 34.14
CA GLU A 553 32.17 -7.17 34.91
C GLU A 553 31.15 -6.96 36.04
N PHE A 554 29.84 -7.14 35.74
CA PHE A 554 28.78 -7.06 36.72
C PHE A 554 29.01 -8.04 37.89
N VAL A 555 29.32 -9.30 37.61
CA VAL A 555 29.57 -10.33 38.67
C VAL A 555 30.79 -9.99 39.54
N LYS A 556 31.84 -9.39 38.96
CA LYS A 556 33.04 -8.96 39.72
C LYS A 556 32.74 -7.80 40.67
N LEU A 557 31.89 -6.87 40.25
CA LEU A 557 31.55 -5.68 41.02
C LEU A 557 30.52 -5.94 42.13
N HIS A 558 29.67 -6.96 41.99
CA HIS A 558 28.57 -7.24 42.89
C HIS A 558 28.73 -8.62 43.58
N SER A 559 29.14 -8.63 44.84
CA SER A 559 29.19 -9.85 45.65
C SER A 559 27.80 -10.33 46.08
N SER A 560 26.86 -9.42 46.25
CA SER A 560 25.43 -9.62 46.52
C SER A 560 24.60 -8.73 45.61
N TRP A 561 23.33 -9.07 45.42
CA TRP A 561 22.39 -8.32 44.60
C TRP A 561 20.99 -8.43 45.18
N ASP A 562 20.31 -7.28 45.38
CA ASP A 562 18.93 -7.27 45.87
C ASP A 562 18.13 -6.08 45.29
N LYS A 563 16.85 -5.99 45.60
CA LYS A 563 15.93 -4.98 45.03
C LYS A 563 16.34 -3.53 45.28
N ARG A 564 17.11 -3.25 46.35
CA ARG A 564 17.59 -1.90 46.70
C ARG A 564 18.63 -1.40 45.70
N ASP A 565 19.28 -2.30 44.96
CA ASP A 565 20.32 -1.95 43.99
C ASP A 565 19.72 -1.51 42.65
N PHE A 566 18.46 -1.88 42.33
CA PHE A 566 17.84 -1.63 41.01
C PHE A 566 17.78 -0.15 40.63
N PRO A 567 17.32 0.78 41.52
CA PRO A 567 17.26 2.20 41.16
C PRO A 567 18.65 2.80 40.89
N THR A 568 19.65 2.44 41.68
CA THR A 568 21.03 2.92 41.50
C THR A 568 21.56 2.48 40.13
N ARG A 569 21.47 1.17 39.82
CA ARG A 569 21.94 0.66 38.52
C ARG A 569 21.14 1.21 37.36
N ALA A 570 19.83 1.39 37.47
CA ALA A 570 19.02 1.99 36.39
C ALA A 570 19.50 3.42 36.06
N ASN A 571 19.86 4.23 37.08
CA ASN A 571 20.44 5.55 36.89
C ASN A 571 21.84 5.49 36.25
N GLU A 572 22.69 4.55 36.68
CA GLU A 572 24.01 4.33 36.08
C GLU A 572 23.88 3.93 34.60
N LEU A 573 22.98 3.03 34.27
CA LEU A 573 22.72 2.64 32.89
C LEU A 573 22.21 3.82 32.04
N ALA A 574 21.32 4.67 32.57
CA ALA A 574 20.86 5.87 31.90
C ALA A 574 22.02 6.86 31.66
N MET A 575 22.90 7.03 32.64
CA MET A 575 24.09 7.88 32.52
C MET A 575 25.04 7.35 31.43
N VAL A 576 25.37 6.06 31.46
CA VAL A 576 26.23 5.43 30.44
C VAL A 576 25.61 5.57 29.06
N TYR A 577 24.32 5.34 28.93
CA TYR A 577 23.63 5.47 27.67
C TYR A 577 23.72 6.90 27.13
N TYR A 578 23.47 7.89 27.95
CA TYR A 578 23.48 9.30 27.55
C TYR A 578 24.89 9.81 27.24
N THR A 579 25.88 9.50 28.08
CA THR A 579 27.24 10.02 27.93
C THR A 579 28.08 9.26 26.89
N HIS A 580 27.99 7.94 26.87
CA HIS A 580 28.86 7.11 26.02
C HIS A 580 28.21 6.63 24.74
N ILE A 581 26.92 6.24 24.77
CA ILE A 581 26.23 5.77 23.55
C ILE A 581 25.77 6.96 22.72
N PHE A 582 25.14 7.98 23.34
CA PHE A 582 24.78 9.20 22.62
C PHE A 582 25.95 10.18 22.44
N GLY A 583 27.06 10.04 23.19
CA GLY A 583 28.21 10.93 23.16
C GLY A 583 27.90 12.35 23.65
N ARG A 584 27.07 12.50 24.71
CA ARG A 584 26.58 13.79 25.22
C ARG A 584 27.07 14.09 26.62
N ASN A 585 27.22 15.36 26.92
CA ASN A 585 27.51 15.82 28.27
C ASN A 585 26.22 15.92 29.11
N ILE A 586 26.34 15.68 30.42
CA ILE A 586 25.25 15.80 31.40
C ILE A 586 25.05 17.26 31.78
#